data_e2be086ed719a0865b4bd47472a03cbb
#
_entry.id   e2be086ed719a0865b4bd47472a03cbb
#
_cell.length_a   1.000
_cell.length_b   1.000
_cell.length_c   1.000
_cell.angle_alpha   90.00
_cell.angle_beta   90.00
_cell.angle_gamma   90.00
#
_symmetry.space_group_name_H-M   'P 1'
#
loop_
_entity.id
_entity.type
_entity.pdbx_description
1 polymer ?
#
loop_
_entity_poly.entity_id
_entity_poly.type
_entity_poly.pdbx_seq_one_letter_code
_entity_poly.pdbx_strand_id
1 'polypeptide(L)'
;PRQGFDLSPQSFEQALTFSQYLADSDLVPKDFKGKAGNCLIAVQWGAELGLKPMQAMQNLAIINGRPSLWGDAVLALVRASSLCEYVMETDDGSTATCRVKRRGDPAEQIRTFSMEDAKAAGLAGKQGPWSQYPKRMRQMRARAFALRDVFPDVLRGLPVAEELMDTPPEKFMGMAETVKTDPEQTKTYAEEAFAKNLDAWVKAVASGKKSRDALVNTVQTKGQLTPEQLQRLDD
;
A
#
# COMPACT_ATOMS: atom_id res chain seq x y z
N PRO A 1 16.75 -42.83 -5.48
CA PRO A 1 16.70 -41.42 -5.15
C PRO A 1 16.70 -41.26 -3.64
N ARG A 2 17.75 -40.65 -3.04
CA ARG A 2 17.78 -40.36 -1.62
C ARG A 2 16.64 -39.37 -1.37
N GLN A 3 15.60 -39.75 -0.60
CA GLN A 3 14.67 -38.80 -0.03
C GLN A 3 15.50 -37.90 0.87
N GLY A 4 15.74 -36.67 0.44
CA GLY A 4 16.40 -35.68 1.26
C GLY A 4 15.53 -35.41 2.48
N PHE A 5 16.16 -35.30 3.64
CA PHE A 5 15.49 -34.86 4.87
C PHE A 5 14.94 -33.47 4.65
N ASP A 6 13.62 -33.30 4.77
CA ASP A 6 12.92 -32.02 4.57
C ASP A 6 12.22 -31.62 5.86
N LEU A 7 12.61 -30.47 6.41
CA LEU A 7 12.03 -29.88 7.61
C LEU A 7 10.80 -29.00 7.31
N SER A 8 10.31 -28.99 6.07
CA SER A 8 9.14 -28.18 5.73
C SER A 8 7.91 -28.62 6.53
N PRO A 9 7.22 -27.70 7.23
CA PRO A 9 6.03 -28.02 7.99
C PRO A 9 4.94 -28.63 7.12
N GLN A 10 4.25 -29.65 7.63
CA GLN A 10 3.16 -30.35 6.96
C GLN A 10 1.79 -30.06 7.59
N SER A 11 1.76 -29.41 8.75
CA SER A 11 0.54 -28.94 9.41
C SER A 11 0.71 -27.53 9.93
N PHE A 12 -0.41 -26.88 10.30
CA PHE A 12 -0.40 -25.54 10.87
C PHE A 12 0.36 -25.52 12.21
N GLU A 13 0.17 -26.51 13.05
CA GLU A 13 0.86 -26.62 14.34
C GLU A 13 2.38 -26.76 14.16
N GLN A 14 2.79 -27.57 13.18
CA GLN A 14 4.21 -27.69 12.82
C GLN A 14 4.75 -26.36 12.28
N ALA A 15 3.98 -25.63 11.49
CA ALA A 15 4.37 -24.32 10.96
C ALA A 15 4.52 -23.28 12.10
N LEU A 16 3.62 -23.26 13.09
CA LEU A 16 3.72 -22.40 14.27
C LEU A 16 4.99 -22.72 15.07
N THR A 17 5.21 -24.01 15.39
CA THR A 17 6.38 -24.45 16.13
C THR A 17 7.68 -24.12 15.37
N PHE A 18 7.72 -24.39 14.09
CA PHE A 18 8.87 -24.09 13.24
C PHE A 18 9.16 -22.60 13.17
N SER A 19 8.12 -21.78 13.07
CA SER A 19 8.24 -20.31 13.05
C SER A 19 8.78 -19.75 14.37
N GLN A 20 8.46 -20.39 15.50
CA GLN A 20 9.04 -20.05 16.80
C GLN A 20 10.55 -20.32 16.82
N TYR A 21 10.97 -21.51 16.37
CA TYR A 21 12.41 -21.84 16.26
C TYR A 21 13.14 -20.88 15.31
N LEU A 22 12.53 -20.51 14.19
CA LEU A 22 13.12 -19.53 13.27
C LEU A 22 13.29 -18.18 13.95
N ALA A 23 12.28 -17.69 14.67
CA ALA A 23 12.31 -16.39 15.35
C ALA A 23 13.40 -16.33 16.45
N ASP A 24 13.65 -17.46 17.11
CA ASP A 24 14.66 -17.58 18.17
C ASP A 24 16.08 -17.78 17.61
N SER A 25 16.22 -18.04 16.30
CA SER A 25 17.51 -18.29 15.65
C SER A 25 18.26 -17.00 15.33
N ASP A 26 19.57 -17.03 15.46
CA ASP A 26 20.48 -15.96 14.99
C ASP A 26 20.73 -16.01 13.47
N LEU A 27 20.28 -17.05 12.79
CA LEU A 27 20.49 -17.26 11.36
C LEU A 27 19.41 -16.66 10.47
N VAL A 28 18.37 -16.08 11.06
CA VAL A 28 17.33 -15.36 10.32
C VAL A 28 17.65 -13.88 10.19
N PRO A 29 17.20 -13.20 9.10
CA PRO A 29 17.32 -11.76 8.97
C PRO A 29 16.67 -11.03 10.15
N LYS A 30 17.19 -9.82 10.46
CA LYS A 30 16.75 -9.00 11.60
C LYS A 30 15.24 -8.72 11.63
N ASP A 31 14.60 -8.64 10.46
CA ASP A 31 13.16 -8.38 10.33
C ASP A 31 12.30 -9.52 10.88
N PHE A 32 12.85 -10.70 11.00
CA PHE A 32 12.20 -11.92 11.47
C PHE A 32 12.60 -12.32 12.89
N LYS A 33 13.76 -11.85 13.38
CA LYS A 33 14.27 -12.19 14.70
C LYS A 33 13.31 -11.75 15.80
N GLY A 34 12.91 -12.69 16.69
CA GLY A 34 11.93 -12.46 17.74
C GLY A 34 10.48 -12.29 17.26
N LYS A 35 10.20 -12.51 15.98
CA LYS A 35 8.86 -12.27 15.39
C LYS A 35 8.33 -13.53 14.70
N ALA A 36 7.88 -14.50 15.51
CA ALA A 36 7.37 -15.78 14.99
C ALA A 36 6.23 -15.62 13.97
N GLY A 37 5.33 -14.64 14.16
CA GLY A 37 4.27 -14.32 13.20
C GLY A 37 4.81 -13.91 11.85
N ASN A 38 5.86 -13.08 11.80
CA ASN A 38 6.49 -12.69 10.53
C ASN A 38 7.17 -13.89 9.85
N CYS A 39 7.81 -14.77 10.64
CA CYS A 39 8.39 -16.02 10.13
C CYS A 39 7.33 -16.92 9.50
N LEU A 40 6.18 -17.09 10.19
CA LEU A 40 5.06 -17.89 9.69
C LEU A 40 4.54 -17.35 8.35
N ILE A 41 4.30 -16.05 8.27
CA ILE A 41 3.80 -15.41 7.04
C ILE A 41 4.83 -15.52 5.92
N ALA A 42 6.12 -15.33 6.20
CA ALA A 42 7.16 -15.47 5.19
C ALA A 42 7.29 -16.91 4.66
N VAL A 43 7.17 -17.89 5.55
CA VAL A 43 7.16 -19.32 5.16
C VAL A 43 5.96 -19.63 4.26
N GLN A 44 4.78 -19.11 4.60
CA GLN A 44 3.57 -19.26 3.79
C GLN A 44 3.72 -18.62 2.42
N TRP A 45 4.15 -17.36 2.34
CA TRP A 45 4.44 -16.69 1.06
C TRP A 45 5.47 -17.46 0.23
N GLY A 46 6.53 -17.96 0.89
CA GLY A 46 7.52 -18.78 0.23
C GLY A 46 6.91 -20.04 -0.38
N ALA A 47 6.05 -20.73 0.34
CA ALA A 47 5.37 -21.94 -0.16
C ALA A 47 4.51 -21.62 -1.40
N GLU A 48 3.81 -20.51 -1.44
CA GLU A 48 3.02 -20.07 -2.59
C GLU A 48 3.88 -19.73 -3.83
N LEU A 49 5.13 -19.33 -3.59
CA LEU A 49 6.13 -19.09 -4.64
C LEU A 49 6.94 -20.36 -5.02
N GLY A 50 6.68 -21.48 -4.36
CA GLY A 50 7.47 -22.71 -4.54
C GLY A 50 8.85 -22.68 -3.87
N LEU A 51 9.07 -21.75 -2.94
CA LEU A 51 10.29 -21.68 -2.14
C LEU A 51 10.16 -22.55 -0.88
N LYS A 52 11.26 -23.23 -0.51
CA LYS A 52 11.31 -23.90 0.78
C LYS A 52 11.44 -22.89 1.92
N PRO A 53 11.09 -23.25 3.17
CA PRO A 53 11.07 -22.31 4.30
C PRO A 53 12.34 -21.48 4.45
N MET A 54 13.51 -22.12 4.39
CA MET A 54 14.79 -21.40 4.53
C MET A 54 15.07 -20.47 3.35
N GLN A 55 14.63 -20.84 2.14
CA GLN A 55 14.72 -19.97 0.97
C GLN A 55 13.78 -18.78 1.11
N ALA A 56 12.57 -19.00 1.64
CA ALA A 56 11.62 -17.92 1.92
C ALA A 56 12.21 -16.88 2.87
N MET A 57 12.79 -17.32 3.99
CA MET A 57 13.41 -16.45 4.99
C MET A 57 14.54 -15.57 4.43
N GLN A 58 15.29 -16.09 3.44
CA GLN A 58 16.43 -15.36 2.85
C GLN A 58 16.05 -14.48 1.66
N ASN A 59 14.99 -14.82 0.96
CA ASN A 59 14.60 -14.18 -0.30
C ASN A 59 13.42 -13.22 -0.16
N LEU A 60 12.68 -13.30 0.94
CA LEU A 60 11.63 -12.34 1.27
C LEU A 60 12.14 -11.24 2.20
N ALA A 61 11.74 -10.01 1.92
CA ALA A 61 11.96 -8.86 2.78
C ALA A 61 10.61 -8.22 3.12
N ILE A 62 10.53 -7.56 4.27
CA ILE A 62 9.37 -6.76 4.66
C ILE A 62 9.77 -5.29 4.57
N ILE A 63 9.40 -4.64 3.49
CA ILE A 63 9.70 -3.24 3.25
C ILE A 63 8.43 -2.40 3.38
N ASN A 64 8.43 -1.43 4.28
CA ASN A 64 7.26 -0.59 4.56
C ASN A 64 5.98 -1.41 4.88
N GLY A 65 6.13 -2.52 5.63
CA GLY A 65 5.03 -3.41 5.99
C GLY A 65 4.53 -4.31 4.87
N ARG A 66 5.17 -4.31 3.70
CA ARG A 66 4.80 -5.14 2.55
C ARG A 66 5.81 -6.25 2.32
N PRO A 67 5.37 -7.50 2.10
CA PRO A 67 6.25 -8.56 1.64
C PRO A 67 6.75 -8.24 0.23
N SER A 68 8.02 -8.49 -0.01
CA SER A 68 8.71 -8.21 -1.26
C SER A 68 9.80 -9.24 -1.50
N LEU A 69 10.24 -9.38 -2.75
CA LEU A 69 11.31 -10.28 -3.14
C LEU A 69 12.59 -9.49 -3.43
N TRP A 70 13.74 -9.99 -2.97
CA TRP A 70 15.02 -9.48 -3.44
C TRP A 70 15.19 -9.74 -4.95
N GLY A 71 15.81 -8.81 -5.66
CA GLY A 71 15.91 -8.88 -7.12
C GLY A 71 16.64 -10.12 -7.66
N ASP A 72 17.54 -10.72 -6.89
CA ASP A 72 18.16 -11.99 -7.25
C ASP A 72 17.21 -13.18 -7.08
N ALA A 73 16.32 -13.14 -6.09
CA ALA A 73 15.26 -14.12 -5.92
C ALA A 73 14.22 -14.05 -7.05
N VAL A 74 13.86 -12.85 -7.46
CA VAL A 74 12.98 -12.61 -8.62
C VAL A 74 13.57 -13.25 -9.87
N LEU A 75 14.85 -13.03 -10.14
CA LEU A 75 15.54 -13.64 -11.27
C LEU A 75 15.59 -15.16 -11.18
N ALA A 76 15.85 -15.71 -9.99
CA ALA A 76 15.90 -17.15 -9.76
C ALA A 76 14.54 -17.81 -10.00
N LEU A 77 13.45 -17.24 -9.48
CA LEU A 77 12.10 -17.76 -9.68
C LEU A 77 11.70 -17.74 -11.15
N VAL A 78 11.96 -16.63 -11.84
CA VAL A 78 11.63 -16.51 -13.27
C VAL A 78 12.44 -17.51 -14.10
N ARG A 79 13.75 -17.64 -13.88
CA ARG A 79 14.59 -18.58 -14.62
C ARG A 79 14.26 -20.05 -14.33
N ALA A 80 13.76 -20.36 -13.14
CA ALA A 80 13.29 -21.70 -12.79
C ALA A 80 11.92 -22.03 -13.41
N SER A 81 11.17 -21.03 -13.83
CA SER A 81 9.86 -21.22 -14.44
C SER A 81 9.97 -21.79 -15.85
N SER A 82 9.12 -22.75 -16.19
CA SER A 82 8.99 -23.29 -17.55
C SER A 82 8.52 -22.24 -18.55
N LEU A 83 7.97 -21.13 -18.09
CA LEU A 83 7.51 -20.02 -18.92
C LEU A 83 8.65 -19.11 -19.39
N CYS A 84 9.81 -19.16 -18.74
CA CYS A 84 10.96 -18.36 -19.14
C CYS A 84 11.74 -19.04 -20.24
N GLU A 85 11.97 -18.34 -21.33
CA GLU A 85 12.87 -18.79 -22.39
C GLU A 85 14.29 -18.31 -22.10
N TYR A 86 14.46 -17.02 -21.82
CA TYR A 86 15.72 -16.44 -21.36
C TYR A 86 15.51 -15.11 -20.64
N VAL A 87 16.51 -14.72 -19.85
CA VAL A 87 16.73 -13.38 -19.30
C VAL A 87 18.19 -13.02 -19.55
N MET A 88 18.44 -11.92 -20.24
CA MET A 88 19.76 -11.38 -20.55
C MET A 88 19.87 -9.95 -20.03
N GLU A 89 20.98 -9.66 -19.37
CA GLU A 89 21.24 -8.35 -18.78
C GLU A 89 22.57 -7.81 -19.29
N THR A 90 22.57 -6.55 -19.69
CA THR A 90 23.75 -5.82 -20.13
C THR A 90 23.76 -4.41 -19.52
N ASP A 91 24.93 -3.79 -19.43
CA ASP A 91 25.08 -2.41 -18.98
C ASP A 91 26.25 -1.77 -19.78
N ASP A 92 25.98 -0.67 -20.45
CA ASP A 92 26.95 0.04 -21.28
C ASP A 92 27.78 1.09 -20.52
N GLY A 93 27.59 1.18 -19.19
CA GLY A 93 28.22 2.16 -18.32
C GLY A 93 27.30 3.32 -17.95
N SER A 94 26.28 3.61 -18.73
CA SER A 94 25.27 4.64 -18.50
C SER A 94 23.86 4.07 -18.31
N THR A 95 23.55 3.00 -19.01
CA THR A 95 22.22 2.39 -19.12
C THR A 95 22.31 0.90 -18.92
N ALA A 96 21.51 0.37 -18.00
CA ALA A 96 21.28 -1.06 -17.86
C ALA A 96 20.10 -1.48 -18.74
N THR A 97 20.25 -2.62 -19.40
CA THR A 97 19.23 -3.21 -20.27
C THR A 97 18.92 -4.63 -19.79
N CYS A 98 17.67 -4.94 -19.60
CA CYS A 98 17.17 -6.29 -19.35
C CYS A 98 16.29 -6.72 -20.53
N ARG A 99 16.70 -7.79 -21.20
CA ARG A 99 15.97 -8.43 -22.29
C ARG A 99 15.41 -9.74 -21.78
N VAL A 100 14.13 -9.93 -21.97
CA VAL A 100 13.43 -11.09 -21.44
C VAL A 100 12.49 -11.66 -22.49
N LYS A 101 12.47 -12.99 -22.59
CA LYS A 101 11.60 -13.72 -23.47
C LYS A 101 10.77 -14.71 -22.70
N ARG A 102 9.45 -14.55 -22.79
CA ARG A 102 8.49 -15.51 -22.29
C ARG A 102 8.16 -16.53 -23.36
N ARG A 103 8.11 -17.78 -23.00
CA ARG A 103 7.75 -18.86 -23.92
C ARG A 103 6.31 -18.72 -24.38
N GLY A 104 6.13 -18.75 -25.69
CA GLY A 104 4.83 -18.55 -26.35
C GLY A 104 4.54 -17.11 -26.76
N ASP A 105 5.28 -16.12 -26.28
CA ASP A 105 5.13 -14.75 -26.76
C ASP A 105 5.82 -14.57 -28.11
N PRO A 106 5.27 -13.71 -29.02
CA PRO A 106 5.83 -13.52 -30.35
C PRO A 106 7.18 -12.79 -30.33
N ALA A 107 7.39 -11.86 -29.40
CA ALA A 107 8.58 -11.04 -29.30
C ALA A 107 9.18 -11.02 -27.88
N GLU A 108 10.48 -10.74 -27.79
CA GLU A 108 11.10 -10.41 -26.51
C GLU A 108 10.64 -9.04 -25.99
N GLN A 109 10.68 -8.87 -24.69
CA GLN A 109 10.47 -7.58 -24.03
C GLN A 109 11.81 -7.02 -23.57
N ILE A 110 11.99 -5.72 -23.74
CA ILE A 110 13.22 -5.02 -23.35
C ILE A 110 12.83 -3.89 -22.41
N ARG A 111 13.54 -3.81 -21.29
CA ARG A 111 13.44 -2.69 -20.35
C ARG A 111 14.82 -2.15 -20.08
N THR A 112 14.90 -0.83 -20.02
CA THR A 112 16.14 -0.12 -19.74
C THR A 112 15.97 0.76 -18.50
N PHE A 113 17.07 1.06 -17.86
CA PHE A 113 17.15 2.06 -16.82
C PHE A 113 18.50 2.76 -16.86
N SER A 114 18.50 4.05 -17.12
CA SER A 114 19.69 4.88 -17.25
C SER A 114 20.04 5.65 -15.97
N MET A 115 21.23 6.27 -15.95
CA MET A 115 21.55 7.23 -14.90
C MET A 115 20.72 8.51 -14.98
N GLU A 116 20.20 8.85 -16.15
CA GLU A 116 19.27 9.98 -16.33
C GLU A 116 17.92 9.66 -15.69
N ASP A 117 17.42 8.43 -15.89
CA ASP A 117 16.22 7.96 -15.20
C ASP A 117 16.40 7.98 -13.68
N ALA A 118 17.58 7.55 -13.20
CA ALA A 118 17.90 7.61 -11.78
C ALA A 118 17.94 9.04 -11.23
N LYS A 119 18.44 10.01 -12.01
CA LYS A 119 18.40 11.43 -11.64
C LYS A 119 16.97 11.97 -11.62
N ALA A 120 16.19 11.68 -12.66
CA ALA A 120 14.79 12.08 -12.75
C ALA A 120 13.94 11.52 -11.59
N ALA A 121 14.23 10.29 -11.15
CA ALA A 121 13.59 9.65 -10.02
C ALA A 121 14.15 10.10 -8.63
N GLY A 122 15.13 11.03 -8.59
CA GLY A 122 15.74 11.48 -7.34
C GLY A 122 16.59 10.41 -6.63
N LEU A 123 17.06 9.40 -7.36
CA LEU A 123 17.84 8.28 -6.82
C LEU A 123 19.34 8.52 -6.94
N ALA A 124 19.77 9.18 -8.02
CA ALA A 124 21.17 9.50 -8.23
C ALA A 124 21.70 10.43 -7.12
N GLY A 125 22.81 10.05 -6.49
CA GLY A 125 23.40 10.81 -5.37
C GLY A 125 22.77 10.53 -4.00
N LYS A 126 21.72 9.70 -3.90
CA LYS A 126 21.23 9.19 -2.63
C LYS A 126 22.33 8.43 -1.91
N GLN A 127 22.56 8.73 -0.62
CA GLN A 127 23.53 7.96 0.17
C GLN A 127 23.11 6.49 0.22
N GLY A 128 24.11 5.59 0.13
CA GLY A 128 23.88 4.16 0.15
C GLY A 128 24.14 3.48 -1.20
N PRO A 129 23.37 2.44 -1.58
CA PRO A 129 23.66 1.63 -2.76
C PRO A 129 23.73 2.41 -4.08
N TRP A 130 22.94 3.47 -4.23
CA TRP A 130 22.94 4.29 -5.44
C TRP A 130 24.23 5.09 -5.65
N SER A 131 24.90 5.51 -4.56
CA SER A 131 26.21 6.18 -4.64
C SER A 131 27.36 5.18 -4.67
N GLN A 132 27.22 4.03 -4.00
CA GLN A 132 28.30 3.05 -3.88
C GLN A 132 28.37 2.09 -5.07
N TYR A 133 27.21 1.64 -5.58
CA TYR A 133 27.07 0.63 -6.63
C TYR A 133 26.05 1.03 -7.70
N PRO A 134 26.20 2.21 -8.34
CA PRO A 134 25.18 2.74 -9.26
C PRO A 134 24.89 1.80 -10.43
N LYS A 135 25.92 1.11 -10.95
CA LYS A 135 25.75 0.10 -12.00
C LYS A 135 24.80 -1.03 -11.56
N ARG A 136 25.03 -1.57 -10.35
CA ARG A 136 24.17 -2.65 -9.81
C ARG A 136 22.74 -2.18 -9.60
N MET A 137 22.56 -0.97 -9.09
CA MET A 137 21.22 -0.41 -8.86
C MET A 137 20.45 -0.20 -10.16
N ARG A 138 21.09 0.30 -11.22
CA ARG A 138 20.47 0.37 -12.56
C ARG A 138 20.06 -1.00 -13.07
N GLN A 139 20.95 -1.99 -12.95
CA GLN A 139 20.67 -3.37 -13.35
C GLN A 139 19.44 -3.93 -12.61
N MET A 140 19.37 -3.73 -11.29
CA MET A 140 18.22 -4.17 -10.49
C MET A 140 16.92 -3.50 -10.94
N ARG A 141 16.95 -2.22 -11.31
CA ARG A 141 15.78 -1.51 -11.82
C ARG A 141 15.31 -2.02 -13.17
N ALA A 142 16.22 -2.15 -14.14
CA ALA A 142 15.89 -2.67 -15.46
C ALA A 142 15.33 -4.11 -15.35
N ARG A 143 15.94 -4.95 -14.51
CA ARG A 143 15.49 -6.31 -14.19
C ARG A 143 14.09 -6.31 -13.60
N ALA A 144 13.86 -5.49 -12.56
CA ALA A 144 12.59 -5.43 -11.85
C ALA A 144 11.45 -5.07 -12.81
N PHE A 145 11.63 -4.06 -13.65
CA PHE A 145 10.63 -3.68 -14.65
C PHE A 145 10.37 -4.81 -15.64
N ALA A 146 11.43 -5.40 -16.21
CA ALA A 146 11.27 -6.47 -17.22
C ALA A 146 10.56 -7.70 -16.65
N LEU A 147 10.98 -8.17 -15.46
CA LEU A 147 10.47 -9.42 -14.91
C LEU A 147 9.05 -9.27 -14.34
N ARG A 148 8.74 -8.13 -13.73
CA ARG A 148 7.38 -7.86 -13.23
C ARG A 148 6.36 -7.66 -14.35
N ASP A 149 6.76 -7.02 -15.45
CA ASP A 149 5.87 -6.80 -16.60
C ASP A 149 5.56 -8.12 -17.33
N VAL A 150 6.54 -9.02 -17.44
CA VAL A 150 6.43 -10.22 -18.28
C VAL A 150 6.02 -11.46 -17.50
N PHE A 151 6.35 -11.54 -16.20
CA PHE A 151 6.10 -12.70 -15.34
C PHE A 151 5.34 -12.35 -14.05
N PRO A 152 4.27 -11.53 -14.09
CA PRO A 152 3.52 -11.21 -12.88
C PRO A 152 2.87 -12.43 -12.23
N ASP A 153 2.50 -13.42 -13.03
CA ASP A 153 1.94 -14.69 -12.62
C ASP A 153 2.95 -15.57 -11.87
N VAL A 154 4.20 -15.63 -12.34
CA VAL A 154 5.30 -16.36 -11.66
C VAL A 154 5.64 -15.70 -10.33
N LEU A 155 5.65 -14.38 -10.29
CA LEU A 155 6.01 -13.57 -9.13
C LEU A 155 4.82 -13.31 -8.19
N ARG A 156 3.61 -13.80 -8.54
CA ARG A 156 2.39 -13.59 -7.74
C ARG A 156 2.10 -12.12 -7.43
N GLY A 157 2.55 -11.21 -8.27
CA GLY A 157 2.40 -9.77 -8.07
C GLY A 157 3.25 -9.15 -6.96
N LEU A 158 4.18 -9.91 -6.37
CA LEU A 158 5.06 -9.37 -5.34
C LEU A 158 6.00 -8.31 -5.90
N PRO A 159 6.17 -7.19 -5.20
CA PRO A 159 7.11 -6.15 -5.57
C PRO A 159 8.55 -6.58 -5.33
N VAL A 160 9.48 -5.87 -5.95
CA VAL A 160 10.92 -6.06 -5.77
C VAL A 160 11.40 -5.18 -4.60
N ALA A 161 12.16 -5.77 -3.67
CA ALA A 161 12.58 -5.11 -2.44
C ALA A 161 13.38 -3.82 -2.72
N GLU A 162 14.29 -3.84 -3.68
CA GLU A 162 15.11 -2.70 -4.06
C GLU A 162 14.26 -1.53 -4.61
N GLU A 163 13.12 -1.80 -5.23
CA GLU A 163 12.19 -0.74 -5.66
C GLU A 163 11.46 -0.11 -4.47
N LEU A 164 11.00 -0.95 -3.53
CA LEU A 164 10.28 -0.47 -2.35
C LEU A 164 11.19 0.32 -1.40
N MET A 165 12.47 -0.04 -1.29
CA MET A 165 13.46 0.71 -0.50
C MET A 165 13.68 2.13 -1.04
N ASP A 166 13.50 2.33 -2.32
CA ASP A 166 13.62 3.64 -2.95
C ASP A 166 12.36 4.50 -2.82
N THR A 167 11.23 3.87 -2.53
CA THR A 167 9.95 4.56 -2.31
C THR A 167 9.90 5.08 -0.87
N PRO A 168 9.51 6.34 -0.64
CA PRO A 168 9.29 6.83 0.72
C PRO A 168 8.29 5.93 1.46
N PRO A 169 8.47 5.67 2.76
CA PRO A 169 7.49 4.94 3.53
C PRO A 169 6.14 5.63 3.43
N GLU A 170 5.09 4.85 3.20
CA GLU A 170 3.72 5.37 3.22
C GLU A 170 3.50 6.06 4.58
N LYS A 171 3.22 7.36 4.56
CA LYS A 171 2.79 8.05 5.77
C LYS A 171 1.44 7.45 6.13
N PHE A 172 1.37 6.78 7.28
CA PHE A 172 0.10 6.44 7.87
C PHE A 172 -0.64 7.76 8.16
N MET A 173 -1.58 8.11 7.30
CA MET A 173 -2.39 9.33 7.41
C MET A 173 -3.38 9.27 8.58
N GLY A 174 -3.26 8.29 9.45
CA GLY A 174 -4.24 7.97 10.48
C GLY A 174 -5.41 7.18 9.89
N MET A 175 -6.13 6.44 10.70
CA MET A 175 -7.52 6.12 10.39
C MET A 175 -8.20 7.47 10.20
N ALA A 176 -8.96 7.65 9.11
CA ALA A 176 -9.92 8.74 9.06
C ALA A 176 -10.72 8.60 10.37
N GLU A 177 -10.45 9.47 11.34
CA GLU A 177 -11.40 9.64 12.40
C GLU A 177 -12.70 9.95 11.67
N THR A 178 -13.62 8.99 11.69
CA THR A 178 -15.01 9.37 11.54
C THR A 178 -15.17 10.44 12.58
N VAL A 179 -15.18 11.70 12.13
CA VAL A 179 -15.68 12.80 12.94
C VAL A 179 -16.99 12.22 13.44
N LYS A 180 -17.02 11.73 14.68
CA LYS A 180 -18.26 11.59 15.40
C LYS A 180 -18.75 13.03 15.36
N THR A 181 -19.59 13.34 14.39
CA THR A 181 -20.52 14.44 14.53
C THR A 181 -21.18 14.12 15.87
N ASP A 182 -20.70 14.75 16.95
CA ASP A 182 -21.53 14.92 18.13
C ASP A 182 -22.90 15.25 17.56
N PRO A 183 -23.97 14.55 18.00
CA PRO A 183 -25.30 14.87 17.54
C PRO A 183 -25.40 16.38 17.73
N GLU A 184 -25.37 17.08 16.60
CA GLU A 184 -25.24 18.52 16.50
C GLU A 184 -25.85 19.14 17.75
N GLN A 185 -25.04 19.88 18.53
CA GLN A 185 -25.58 20.99 19.26
C GLN A 185 -26.18 21.90 18.18
N THR A 186 -27.41 21.57 17.79
CA THR A 186 -28.21 22.38 16.90
C THR A 186 -28.30 23.73 17.59
N LYS A 187 -27.50 24.70 17.11
CA LYS A 187 -27.52 26.05 17.64
C LYS A 187 -28.96 26.50 17.56
N THR A 188 -29.62 26.54 18.72
CA THR A 188 -30.96 27.12 18.84
C THR A 188 -30.91 28.56 18.36
N TYR A 189 -31.92 28.99 17.64
CA TYR A 189 -32.01 30.37 17.17
C TYR A 189 -32.08 31.31 18.38
N ALA A 190 -31.17 32.29 18.43
CA ALA A 190 -31.03 33.16 19.61
C ALA A 190 -32.34 33.92 19.88
N GLU A 191 -32.84 33.90 21.12
CA GLU A 191 -34.12 34.49 21.52
C GLU A 191 -34.17 35.99 21.23
N GLU A 192 -33.08 36.73 21.44
CA GLU A 192 -33.00 38.17 21.14
C GLU A 192 -33.21 38.44 19.64
N ALA A 193 -32.61 37.61 18.78
CA ALA A 193 -32.76 37.72 17.32
C ALA A 193 -34.17 37.29 16.89
N PHE A 194 -34.78 36.32 17.57
CA PHE A 194 -36.14 35.90 17.32
C PHE A 194 -37.15 37.01 17.65
N ALA A 195 -37.09 37.56 18.86
CA ALA A 195 -37.97 38.64 19.31
C ALA A 195 -37.89 39.86 18.40
N LYS A 196 -36.69 40.25 17.96
CA LYS A 196 -36.49 41.36 17.05
C LYS A 196 -37.13 41.20 15.67
N ASN A 197 -37.21 39.97 15.18
CA ASN A 197 -37.70 39.69 13.84
C ASN A 197 -39.16 39.20 13.81
N LEU A 198 -39.73 38.82 14.96
CA LEU A 198 -41.05 38.19 15.05
C LEU A 198 -42.13 39.02 14.36
N ASP A 199 -42.26 40.32 14.69
CA ASP A 199 -43.27 41.22 14.12
C ASP A 199 -43.18 41.35 12.60
N ALA A 200 -41.95 41.36 12.08
CA ALA A 200 -41.73 41.42 10.64
C ALA A 200 -42.12 40.11 9.94
N TRP A 201 -41.87 38.98 10.60
CA TRP A 201 -42.21 37.64 10.08
C TRP A 201 -43.72 37.40 10.10
N VAL A 202 -44.40 37.72 11.19
CA VAL A 202 -45.86 37.62 11.28
C VAL A 202 -46.53 38.50 10.21
N LYS A 203 -46.09 39.73 10.01
CA LYS A 203 -46.58 40.60 8.94
C LYS A 203 -46.31 40.04 7.55
N ALA A 204 -45.18 39.39 7.32
CA ALA A 204 -44.87 38.83 6.03
C ALA A 204 -45.71 37.59 5.71
N VAL A 205 -46.06 36.79 6.71
CA VAL A 205 -46.97 35.65 6.59
C VAL A 205 -48.41 36.14 6.39
N ALA A 206 -48.91 37.07 7.22
CA ALA A 206 -50.24 37.63 7.15
C ALA A 206 -50.52 38.36 5.81
N SER A 207 -49.50 38.99 5.22
CA SER A 207 -49.60 39.65 3.91
C SER A 207 -49.45 38.70 2.71
N GLY A 208 -49.25 37.40 2.93
CA GLY A 208 -49.09 36.42 1.87
C GLY A 208 -47.77 36.49 1.09
N LYS A 209 -46.83 37.35 1.52
CA LYS A 209 -45.53 37.52 0.88
C LYS A 209 -44.63 36.30 1.02
N LYS A 210 -44.78 35.52 2.11
CA LYS A 210 -44.09 34.25 2.34
C LYS A 210 -45.02 33.27 3.04
N SER A 211 -44.96 32.00 2.67
CA SER A 211 -45.63 30.97 3.46
C SER A 211 -44.89 30.73 4.78
N ARG A 212 -45.63 30.31 5.80
CA ARG A 212 -45.09 29.95 7.11
C ARG A 212 -43.93 28.98 6.99
N ASP A 213 -44.12 27.88 6.22
CA ASP A 213 -43.11 26.85 6.05
C ASP A 213 -41.85 27.34 5.34
N ALA A 214 -41.98 28.22 4.35
CA ALA A 214 -40.83 28.86 3.69
C ALA A 214 -40.04 29.76 4.62
N LEU A 215 -40.75 30.43 5.57
CA LEU A 215 -40.12 31.27 6.57
C LEU A 215 -39.40 30.44 7.62
N VAL A 216 -40.04 29.38 8.16
CA VAL A 216 -39.44 28.44 9.11
C VAL A 216 -38.18 27.82 8.52
N ASN A 217 -38.26 27.30 7.30
CA ASN A 217 -37.11 26.72 6.61
C ASN A 217 -35.96 27.75 6.44
N THR A 218 -36.27 28.99 6.12
CA THR A 218 -35.26 30.03 5.98
C THR A 218 -34.59 30.36 7.32
N VAL A 219 -35.34 30.37 8.43
CA VAL A 219 -34.81 30.67 9.77
C VAL A 219 -34.00 29.48 10.28
N GLN A 220 -34.44 28.27 10.04
CA GLN A 220 -33.73 27.03 10.44
C GLN A 220 -32.34 26.85 9.79
N THR A 221 -32.07 27.55 8.68
CA THR A 221 -30.69 27.57 8.11
C THR A 221 -29.70 28.32 9.01
N LYS A 222 -30.19 29.15 9.95
CA LYS A 222 -29.37 29.96 10.88
C LYS A 222 -29.37 29.40 12.31
N GLY A 223 -30.30 28.53 12.64
CA GLY A 223 -30.44 27.90 13.97
C GLY A 223 -31.84 27.29 14.12
N GLN A 224 -31.96 26.19 14.88
CA GLN A 224 -33.25 25.56 15.12
C GLN A 224 -34.14 26.41 16.00
N LEU A 225 -35.41 26.61 15.59
CA LEU A 225 -36.42 27.25 16.40
C LEU A 225 -36.89 26.30 17.50
N THR A 226 -37.04 26.82 18.73
CA THR A 226 -37.60 26.04 19.83
C THR A 226 -39.12 25.84 19.63
N PRO A 227 -39.72 24.82 20.26
CA PRO A 227 -41.19 24.65 20.22
C PRO A 227 -41.97 25.88 20.64
N GLU A 228 -41.45 26.65 21.64
CA GLU A 228 -42.05 27.91 22.14
C GLU A 228 -41.96 29.03 21.09
N GLN A 229 -40.84 29.12 20.36
CA GLN A 229 -40.66 30.08 19.27
C GLN A 229 -41.56 29.76 18.08
N LEU A 230 -41.77 28.49 17.77
CA LEU A 230 -42.70 28.05 16.71
C LEU A 230 -44.15 28.41 17.06
N GLN A 231 -44.59 28.20 18.32
CA GLN A 231 -45.92 28.55 18.79
C GLN A 231 -46.18 30.07 18.73
N ARG A 232 -45.20 30.91 19.16
CA ARG A 232 -45.28 32.37 19.07
C ARG A 232 -45.27 32.93 17.64
N LEU A 233 -44.96 32.13 16.67
CA LEU A 233 -44.98 32.49 15.26
C LEU A 233 -46.36 32.17 14.65
N ASP A 234 -47.13 31.29 15.32
CA ASP A 234 -48.49 30.88 14.93
C ASP A 234 -49.59 31.69 15.64
N ASP A 235 -49.29 32.40 16.75
CA ASP A 235 -50.18 33.29 17.48
C ASP A 235 -50.18 34.69 16.82
#